data_d53cc1251303f7e7658a2d71266826b0
#
_entry.id   d53cc1251303f7e7658a2d71266826b0
#
_cell.length_a   1.000
_cell.length_b   1.000
_cell.length_c   1.000
_cell.angle_alpha   90.00
_cell.angle_beta   90.00
_cell.angle_gamma   90.00
#
_symmetry.space_group_name_H-M   'P 1'
#
loop_
_entity.id
_entity.type
_entity.pdbx_description
1 polymer ?
#
loop_
_entity_poly.entity_id
_entity_poly.type
_entity_poly.pdbx_seq_one_letter_code
_entity_poly.pdbx_strand_id
1 'polypeptide(L)'
;MLSGLSGTFFTQLKKIQETSDVIIVHGGGPAISAALERHRIPFKKINGLRVTSEKAATIVKDVLTKQVNRQLVQTFNAYGVEARGLSGADDNLLTCQYLDKAIYGQVGTIESVQREALDRLHEKGVTPVVSCIGTDAIGNPLNINGDDVATAIAQGVGAKELLFVTDVEGVLVNKKLKNEVTERQIETWMEDGTIYGGMPPKVQAALTSVRAGVPVVQIANEQLDGTSVLMEEMAQ
;
A
#
# COMPACT_ATOMS: atom_id res chain seq x y z
N MET A 1 -4.47 -10.42 5.97
CA MET A 1 -5.29 -9.21 5.76
C MET A 1 -6.29 -9.34 4.62
N LEU A 2 -5.93 -9.74 3.39
CA LEU A 2 -6.88 -9.77 2.25
C LEU A 2 -8.04 -10.78 2.38
N SER A 3 -7.90 -11.82 3.20
CA SER A 3 -8.95 -12.82 3.48
C SER A 3 -9.84 -12.46 4.68
N GLY A 4 -9.69 -11.28 5.28
CA GLY A 4 -10.31 -10.89 6.54
C GLY A 4 -10.99 -9.53 6.54
N LEU A 5 -11.24 -8.90 5.38
CA LEU A 5 -12.02 -7.66 5.34
C LEU A 5 -13.45 -7.97 5.83
N SER A 6 -13.81 -7.39 6.97
CA SER A 6 -15.10 -7.61 7.62
C SER A 6 -16.19 -6.71 7.05
N GLY A 7 -17.47 -7.02 7.36
CA GLY A 7 -18.58 -6.13 7.03
C GLY A 7 -18.41 -4.73 7.64
N THR A 8 -17.75 -4.63 8.80
CA THR A 8 -17.45 -3.35 9.44
C THR A 8 -16.53 -2.49 8.58
N PHE A 9 -15.47 -3.08 8.00
CA PHE A 9 -14.59 -2.38 7.06
C PHE A 9 -15.39 -1.74 5.92
N PHE A 10 -16.26 -2.52 5.26
CA PHE A 10 -17.04 -2.01 4.14
C PHE A 10 -18.08 -0.96 4.56
N THR A 11 -18.61 -1.05 5.77
CA THR A 11 -19.50 -0.02 6.32
C THR A 11 -18.77 1.31 6.51
N GLN A 12 -17.56 1.28 7.05
CA GLN A 12 -16.75 2.50 7.23
C GLN A 12 -16.24 3.05 5.89
N LEU A 13 -15.78 2.16 5.00
CA LEU A 13 -15.36 2.56 3.66
C LEU A 13 -16.46 3.34 2.91
N LYS A 14 -17.70 2.83 2.94
CA LYS A 14 -18.83 3.51 2.31
C LYS A 14 -19.10 4.89 2.89
N LYS A 15 -18.96 5.07 4.20
CA LYS A 15 -19.07 6.40 4.83
C LYS A 15 -18.00 7.36 4.33
N ILE A 16 -16.77 6.89 4.17
CA ILE A 16 -15.67 7.71 3.59
C ILE A 16 -16.02 8.09 2.16
N GLN A 17 -16.56 7.16 1.37
CA GLN A 17 -16.96 7.38 -0.01
C GLN A 17 -18.11 8.39 -0.20
N GLU A 18 -18.89 8.70 0.85
CA GLU A 18 -19.90 9.75 0.79
C GLU A 18 -19.32 11.16 0.58
N THR A 19 -18.04 11.36 0.97
CA THR A 19 -17.38 12.67 0.95
C THR A 19 -16.03 12.70 0.23
N SER A 20 -15.51 11.54 -0.17
CA SER A 20 -14.16 11.41 -0.71
C SER A 20 -14.06 10.33 -1.76
N ASP A 21 -13.27 10.58 -2.79
CA ASP A 21 -12.81 9.55 -3.71
C ASP A 21 -11.80 8.65 -3.01
N VAL A 22 -11.93 7.34 -3.19
CA VAL A 22 -11.09 6.35 -2.54
C VAL A 22 -10.33 5.50 -3.56
N ILE A 23 -9.04 5.34 -3.35
CA ILE A 23 -8.19 4.42 -4.10
C ILE A 23 -7.71 3.34 -3.14
N ILE A 24 -7.85 2.08 -3.52
CA ILE A 24 -7.35 0.95 -2.76
C ILE A 24 -6.02 0.49 -3.38
N VAL A 25 -4.98 0.41 -2.56
CA VAL A 25 -3.70 -0.18 -2.96
C VAL A 25 -3.49 -1.47 -2.17
N HIS A 26 -3.06 -2.52 -2.83
CA HIS A 26 -2.81 -3.78 -2.15
C HIS A 26 -1.50 -4.44 -2.55
N GLY A 27 -0.91 -5.12 -1.59
CA GLY A 27 0.16 -6.08 -1.81
C GLY A 27 -0.37 -7.52 -1.91
N GLY A 28 0.52 -8.50 -1.73
CA GLY A 28 0.14 -9.92 -1.79
C GLY A 28 1.21 -10.84 -1.22
N GLY A 29 1.99 -10.37 -0.24
CA GLY A 29 3.15 -11.09 0.31
C GLY A 29 2.94 -12.57 0.58
N PRO A 30 1.92 -12.98 1.35
CA PRO A 30 1.62 -14.40 1.61
C PRO A 30 1.30 -15.19 0.35
N ALA A 31 0.44 -14.66 -0.53
CA ALA A 31 0.06 -15.32 -1.78
C ALA A 31 1.26 -15.48 -2.73
N ILE A 32 2.11 -14.45 -2.82
CA ILE A 32 3.36 -14.50 -3.61
C ILE A 32 4.29 -15.59 -3.04
N SER A 33 4.50 -15.64 -1.72
CA SER A 33 5.37 -16.65 -1.11
C SER A 33 4.88 -18.07 -1.42
N ALA A 34 3.59 -18.34 -1.20
CA ALA A 34 2.98 -19.64 -1.49
C ALA A 34 3.07 -20.02 -2.99
N ALA A 35 2.94 -19.05 -3.90
CA ALA A 35 3.09 -19.30 -5.32
C ALA A 35 4.54 -19.62 -5.71
N LEU A 36 5.53 -18.87 -5.22
CA LEU A 36 6.94 -19.13 -5.48
C LEU A 36 7.38 -20.50 -4.95
N GLU A 37 6.94 -20.89 -3.75
CA GLU A 37 7.18 -22.21 -3.18
C GLU A 37 6.59 -23.33 -4.02
N ARG A 38 5.34 -23.18 -4.49
CA ARG A 38 4.67 -24.13 -5.39
C ARG A 38 5.42 -24.31 -6.70
N HIS A 39 5.99 -23.23 -7.22
CA HIS A 39 6.82 -23.25 -8.42
C HIS A 39 8.29 -23.62 -8.15
N ARG A 40 8.65 -23.92 -6.90
CA ARG A 40 10.02 -24.24 -6.46
C ARG A 40 11.04 -23.16 -6.82
N ILE A 41 10.62 -21.87 -6.74
CA ILE A 41 11.49 -20.73 -6.94
C ILE A 41 11.93 -20.21 -5.58
N PRO A 42 13.22 -20.33 -5.23
CA PRO A 42 13.72 -19.79 -3.98
C PRO A 42 13.70 -18.26 -4.02
N PHE A 43 13.43 -17.66 -2.88
CA PHE A 43 13.50 -16.21 -2.71
C PHE A 43 14.09 -15.86 -1.34
N LYS A 44 14.68 -14.67 -1.26
CA LYS A 44 15.12 -14.06 0.00
C LYS A 44 14.60 -12.63 0.09
N LYS A 45 14.64 -12.08 1.30
CA LYS A 45 14.37 -10.67 1.53
C LYS A 45 15.65 -9.97 1.97
N ILE A 46 15.87 -8.77 1.45
CA ILE A 46 16.92 -7.84 1.86
C ILE A 46 16.22 -6.55 2.24
N ASN A 47 16.46 -6.05 3.45
CA ASN A 47 15.81 -4.84 3.98
C ASN A 47 14.26 -4.84 3.81
N GLY A 48 13.63 -5.99 4.06
CA GLY A 48 12.18 -6.16 3.88
C GLY A 48 11.70 -6.40 2.44
N LEU A 49 12.50 -6.04 1.43
CA LEU A 49 12.18 -6.19 0.01
C LEU A 49 12.49 -7.60 -0.49
N ARG A 50 11.60 -8.17 -1.28
CA ARG A 50 11.76 -9.50 -1.88
C ARG A 50 12.69 -9.41 -3.10
N VAL A 51 13.88 -9.99 -3.02
CA VAL A 51 14.74 -10.18 -4.19
C VAL A 51 13.98 -11.00 -5.23
N THR A 52 13.80 -10.46 -6.42
CA THR A 52 12.86 -10.98 -7.42
C THR A 52 13.60 -11.26 -8.73
N SER A 53 13.82 -12.54 -9.05
CA SER A 53 14.37 -12.92 -10.35
C SER A 53 13.36 -12.69 -11.49
N GLU A 54 13.77 -12.72 -12.73
CA GLU A 54 12.87 -12.59 -13.91
C GLU A 54 11.74 -13.62 -13.88
N LYS A 55 12.04 -14.87 -13.57
CA LYS A 55 11.04 -15.93 -13.41
C LYS A 55 10.08 -15.64 -12.25
N ALA A 56 10.61 -15.14 -11.14
CA ALA A 56 9.80 -14.74 -9.99
C ALA A 56 8.89 -13.55 -10.33
N ALA A 57 9.37 -12.54 -11.07
CA ALA A 57 8.59 -11.37 -11.45
C ALA A 57 7.33 -11.72 -12.24
N THR A 58 7.41 -12.67 -13.16
CA THR A 58 6.24 -13.16 -13.91
C THR A 58 5.20 -13.79 -12.98
N ILE A 59 5.63 -14.61 -12.01
CA ILE A 59 4.73 -15.23 -11.02
C ILE A 59 4.15 -14.16 -10.10
N VAL A 60 4.96 -13.23 -9.62
CA VAL A 60 4.51 -12.10 -8.77
C VAL A 60 3.43 -11.30 -9.49
N LYS A 61 3.66 -10.94 -10.76
CA LYS A 61 2.67 -10.25 -11.59
C LYS A 61 1.36 -11.03 -11.65
N ASP A 62 1.43 -12.32 -12.02
CA ASP A 62 0.22 -13.15 -12.15
C ASP A 62 -0.54 -13.31 -10.85
N VAL A 63 0.16 -13.51 -9.74
CA VAL A 63 -0.45 -13.58 -8.39
C VAL A 63 -1.14 -12.27 -8.03
N LEU A 64 -0.45 -11.14 -8.20
CA LEU A 64 -0.99 -9.84 -7.82
C LEU A 64 -2.17 -9.43 -8.68
N THR A 65 -2.09 -9.60 -10.00
CA THR A 65 -3.12 -9.11 -10.93
C THR A 65 -4.27 -10.10 -11.12
N LYS A 66 -3.97 -11.40 -11.31
CA LYS A 66 -4.98 -12.40 -11.68
C LYS A 66 -5.61 -13.13 -10.48
N GLN A 67 -4.95 -13.13 -9.31
CA GLN A 67 -5.47 -13.80 -8.12
C GLN A 67 -5.90 -12.78 -7.06
N VAL A 68 -4.95 -12.06 -6.46
CA VAL A 68 -5.21 -11.17 -5.32
C VAL A 68 -6.11 -10.00 -5.71
N ASN A 69 -5.75 -9.27 -6.77
CA ASN A 69 -6.54 -8.12 -7.24
C ASN A 69 -7.95 -8.55 -7.64
N ARG A 70 -8.07 -9.60 -8.44
CA ARG A 70 -9.37 -10.13 -8.86
C ARG A 70 -10.25 -10.54 -7.67
N GLN A 71 -9.67 -11.22 -6.68
CA GLN A 71 -10.41 -11.62 -5.48
C GLN A 71 -10.89 -10.41 -4.67
N LEU A 72 -10.03 -9.38 -4.51
CA LEU A 72 -10.41 -8.14 -3.85
C LEU A 72 -11.57 -7.46 -4.58
N VAL A 73 -11.45 -7.23 -5.89
CA VAL A 73 -12.51 -6.62 -6.70
C VAL A 73 -13.82 -7.38 -6.54
N GLN A 74 -13.80 -8.71 -6.59
CA GLN A 74 -14.99 -9.52 -6.35
C GLN A 74 -15.57 -9.30 -4.95
N THR A 75 -14.73 -9.20 -3.94
CA THR A 75 -15.16 -8.94 -2.56
C THR A 75 -15.76 -7.55 -2.44
N PHE A 76 -15.14 -6.51 -2.98
CA PHE A 76 -15.67 -5.14 -2.96
C PHE A 76 -17.06 -5.07 -3.62
N ASN A 77 -17.19 -5.66 -4.82
CA ASN A 77 -18.46 -5.70 -5.54
C ASN A 77 -19.54 -6.48 -4.76
N ALA A 78 -19.19 -7.59 -4.11
CA ALA A 78 -20.12 -8.37 -3.28
C ALA A 78 -20.66 -7.58 -2.08
N TYR A 79 -19.86 -6.63 -1.55
CA TYR A 79 -20.29 -5.70 -0.51
C TYR A 79 -20.94 -4.42 -1.07
N GLY A 80 -21.19 -4.34 -2.38
CA GLY A 80 -21.84 -3.20 -3.02
C GLY A 80 -20.96 -1.95 -3.15
N VAL A 81 -19.65 -2.14 -3.25
CA VAL A 81 -18.67 -1.12 -3.66
C VAL A 81 -18.26 -1.43 -5.07
N GLU A 82 -18.71 -0.64 -6.05
CA GLU A 82 -18.32 -0.83 -7.44
C GLU A 82 -16.82 -0.61 -7.58
N ALA A 83 -16.08 -1.64 -7.98
CA ALA A 83 -14.63 -1.62 -7.99
C ALA A 83 -14.03 -2.19 -9.27
N ARG A 84 -12.89 -1.64 -9.70
CA ARG A 84 -12.11 -2.10 -10.84
C ARG A 84 -10.64 -2.30 -10.47
N GLY A 85 -10.11 -3.46 -10.85
CA GLY A 85 -8.70 -3.79 -10.67
C GLY A 85 -7.81 -3.11 -11.68
N LEU A 86 -6.68 -2.61 -11.19
CA LEU A 86 -5.59 -2.02 -11.99
C LEU A 86 -4.24 -2.57 -11.53
N SER A 87 -3.28 -2.50 -12.43
CA SER A 87 -1.85 -2.63 -12.15
C SER A 87 -1.12 -1.39 -12.66
N GLY A 88 0.13 -1.22 -12.31
CA GLY A 88 0.91 -0.09 -12.81
C GLY A 88 1.09 -0.05 -14.35
N ALA A 89 0.90 -1.20 -15.02
CA ALA A 89 0.95 -1.27 -16.47
C ALA A 89 -0.34 -0.77 -17.17
N ASP A 90 -1.47 -0.77 -16.45
CA ASP A 90 -2.75 -0.34 -17.04
C ASP A 90 -2.74 1.17 -17.23
N ASP A 91 -2.98 1.62 -18.46
CA ASP A 91 -2.94 3.02 -18.88
C ASP A 91 -1.64 3.75 -18.49
N ASN A 92 -0.52 3.02 -18.36
CA ASN A 92 0.77 3.53 -17.85
C ASN A 92 0.65 4.20 -16.46
N LEU A 93 -0.24 3.68 -15.61
CA LEU A 93 -0.52 4.24 -14.29
C LEU A 93 0.74 4.49 -13.46
N LEU A 94 1.70 3.54 -13.48
CA LEU A 94 2.97 3.66 -12.77
C LEU A 94 4.13 3.50 -13.74
N THR A 95 4.87 4.57 -14.00
CA THR A 95 6.18 4.51 -14.66
C THR A 95 7.23 4.18 -13.62
N CYS A 96 8.04 3.14 -13.88
CA CYS A 96 8.96 2.60 -12.90
C CYS A 96 10.35 2.38 -13.49
N GLN A 97 11.36 2.41 -12.62
CA GLN A 97 12.72 1.99 -12.91
C GLN A 97 13.19 0.94 -11.91
N TYR A 98 14.31 0.26 -12.21
CA TYR A 98 14.91 -0.67 -11.25
C TYR A 98 15.40 0.07 -10.02
N LEU A 99 15.10 -0.45 -8.83
CA LEU A 99 15.65 0.06 -7.57
C LEU A 99 17.19 -0.14 -7.53
N ASP A 100 17.61 -1.38 -7.70
CA ASP A 100 19.00 -1.82 -7.92
C ASP A 100 18.92 -3.25 -8.50
N LYS A 101 19.11 -3.35 -9.82
CA LYS A 101 18.97 -4.62 -10.54
C LYS A 101 19.98 -5.68 -10.09
N ALA A 102 21.18 -5.27 -9.68
CA ALA A 102 22.22 -6.19 -9.26
C ALA A 102 21.91 -6.82 -7.88
N ILE A 103 21.31 -6.06 -6.97
CA ILE A 103 20.99 -6.50 -5.61
C ILE A 103 19.61 -7.15 -5.54
N TYR A 104 18.60 -6.52 -6.12
CA TYR A 104 17.19 -6.89 -5.94
C TYR A 104 16.56 -7.57 -7.15
N GLY A 105 17.22 -7.56 -8.33
CA GLY A 105 16.66 -8.09 -9.57
C GLY A 105 15.50 -7.24 -10.09
N GLN A 106 14.35 -7.86 -10.35
CA GLN A 106 13.14 -7.22 -10.89
C GLN A 106 12.31 -6.53 -9.78
N VAL A 107 12.98 -5.69 -8.99
CA VAL A 107 12.33 -4.81 -8.00
C VAL A 107 12.43 -3.38 -8.50
N GLY A 108 11.31 -2.67 -8.47
CA GLY A 108 11.21 -1.31 -8.97
C GLY A 108 10.99 -0.25 -7.90
N THR A 109 11.26 0.98 -8.30
CA THR A 109 10.81 2.21 -7.67
C THR A 109 9.97 3.01 -8.67
N ILE A 110 9.05 3.84 -8.17
CA ILE A 110 8.12 4.60 -9.00
C ILE A 110 8.76 5.95 -9.34
N GLU A 111 8.73 6.31 -10.62
CA GLU A 111 9.19 7.61 -11.13
C GLU A 111 8.02 8.59 -11.27
N SER A 112 6.88 8.11 -11.76
CA SER A 112 5.69 8.94 -11.92
C SER A 112 4.39 8.14 -11.86
N VAL A 113 3.30 8.82 -11.51
CA VAL A 113 1.93 8.31 -11.48
C VAL A 113 1.09 9.07 -12.48
N GLN A 114 0.41 8.36 -13.38
CA GLN A 114 -0.54 8.93 -14.34
C GLN A 114 -1.95 8.90 -13.74
N ARG A 115 -2.34 10.00 -13.07
CA ARG A 115 -3.59 10.10 -12.31
C ARG A 115 -4.86 9.98 -13.16
N GLU A 116 -4.78 10.28 -14.46
CA GLU A 116 -5.94 10.31 -15.37
C GLU A 116 -6.66 8.96 -15.44
N ALA A 117 -5.93 7.86 -15.27
CA ALA A 117 -6.53 6.52 -15.21
C ALA A 117 -7.44 6.35 -13.98
N LEU A 118 -7.04 6.93 -12.85
CA LEU A 118 -7.79 6.91 -11.59
C LEU A 118 -8.98 7.87 -11.65
N ASP A 119 -8.75 9.10 -12.14
CA ASP A 119 -9.78 10.13 -12.28
C ASP A 119 -10.95 9.63 -13.15
N ARG A 120 -10.65 8.99 -14.31
CA ARG A 120 -11.68 8.40 -15.17
C ARG A 120 -12.54 7.31 -14.50
N LEU A 121 -12.03 6.61 -13.51
CA LEU A 121 -12.81 5.64 -12.73
C LEU A 121 -13.68 6.35 -11.70
N HIS A 122 -13.14 7.32 -10.98
CA HIS A 122 -13.89 8.11 -10.01
C HIS A 122 -15.08 8.86 -10.67
N GLU A 123 -14.88 9.47 -11.84
CA GLU A 123 -15.96 10.10 -12.62
C GLU A 123 -17.13 9.16 -12.93
N LYS A 124 -16.90 7.84 -12.93
CA LYS A 124 -17.90 6.80 -13.14
C LYS A 124 -18.42 6.18 -11.83
N GLY A 125 -17.98 6.70 -10.68
CA GLY A 125 -18.32 6.14 -9.37
C GLY A 125 -17.64 4.78 -9.08
N VAL A 126 -16.56 4.45 -9.79
CA VAL A 126 -15.86 3.16 -9.67
C VAL A 126 -14.60 3.33 -8.83
N THR A 127 -14.46 2.52 -7.80
CA THR A 127 -13.28 2.50 -6.91
C THR A 127 -12.09 1.79 -7.57
N PRO A 128 -10.95 2.46 -7.80
CA PRO A 128 -9.74 1.81 -8.28
C PRO A 128 -9.14 0.89 -7.21
N VAL A 129 -8.79 -0.35 -7.60
CA VAL A 129 -8.05 -1.31 -6.76
C VAL A 129 -6.72 -1.62 -7.43
N VAL A 130 -5.64 -1.04 -6.94
CA VAL A 130 -4.33 -1.03 -7.59
C VAL A 130 -3.40 -2.05 -6.94
N SER A 131 -2.83 -2.94 -7.75
CA SER A 131 -1.81 -3.90 -7.32
C SER A 131 -0.41 -3.30 -7.38
N CYS A 132 0.47 -3.71 -6.44
CA CYS A 132 1.85 -3.22 -6.33
C CYS A 132 2.80 -3.88 -7.36
N ILE A 133 2.43 -3.83 -8.64
CA ILE A 133 3.25 -4.24 -9.77
C ILE A 133 3.30 -3.10 -10.79
N GLY A 134 4.48 -2.72 -11.21
CA GLY A 134 4.71 -1.74 -12.26
C GLY A 134 5.46 -2.34 -13.44
N THR A 135 5.84 -1.52 -14.38
CA THR A 135 6.66 -1.92 -15.54
C THR A 135 7.80 -0.93 -15.75
N ASP A 136 8.92 -1.43 -16.26
CA ASP A 136 9.95 -0.56 -16.82
C ASP A 136 9.52 -0.01 -18.20
N ALA A 137 10.36 0.85 -18.78
CA ALA A 137 10.09 1.52 -20.07
C ALA A 137 9.85 0.57 -21.27
N ILE A 138 10.25 -0.70 -21.16
CA ILE A 138 10.06 -1.71 -22.21
C ILE A 138 9.03 -2.78 -21.83
N GLY A 139 8.29 -2.57 -20.73
CA GLY A 139 7.17 -3.42 -20.32
C GLY A 139 7.53 -4.63 -19.46
N ASN A 140 8.76 -4.75 -18.96
CA ASN A 140 9.09 -5.81 -18.01
C ASN A 140 8.43 -5.55 -16.66
N PRO A 141 7.85 -6.59 -16.01
CA PRO A 141 7.20 -6.41 -14.71
C PRO A 141 8.23 -6.16 -13.61
N LEU A 142 7.97 -5.16 -12.80
CA LEU A 142 8.74 -4.81 -11.61
C LEU A 142 7.87 -4.99 -10.37
N ASN A 143 8.37 -5.78 -9.42
CA ASN A 143 7.77 -5.94 -8.10
C ASN A 143 8.06 -4.70 -7.26
N ILE A 144 7.04 -4.03 -6.74
CA ILE A 144 7.20 -2.80 -5.97
C ILE A 144 6.66 -3.04 -4.55
N ASN A 145 7.24 -2.39 -3.56
CA ASN A 145 6.70 -2.42 -2.22
C ASN A 145 5.31 -1.77 -2.18
N GLY A 146 4.34 -2.39 -1.52
CA GLY A 146 2.97 -1.88 -1.47
C GLY A 146 2.84 -0.51 -0.81
N ASP A 147 3.63 -0.26 0.23
CA ASP A 147 3.62 1.03 0.94
C ASP A 147 4.19 2.15 0.04
N ASP A 148 5.22 1.83 -0.77
CA ASP A 148 5.78 2.78 -1.74
C ASP A 148 4.77 3.12 -2.85
N VAL A 149 4.00 2.11 -3.33
CA VAL A 149 2.93 2.35 -4.31
C VAL A 149 1.83 3.22 -3.72
N ALA A 150 1.40 2.95 -2.49
CA ALA A 150 0.39 3.73 -1.81
C ALA A 150 0.83 5.18 -1.62
N THR A 151 2.07 5.40 -1.19
CA THR A 151 2.67 6.72 -1.02
C THR A 151 2.74 7.48 -2.35
N ALA A 152 3.28 6.85 -3.39
CA ALA A 152 3.43 7.49 -4.71
C ALA A 152 2.07 7.86 -5.33
N ILE A 153 1.07 6.98 -5.21
CA ILE A 153 -0.29 7.28 -5.67
C ILE A 153 -0.88 8.44 -4.87
N ALA A 154 -0.79 8.40 -3.52
CA ALA A 154 -1.29 9.48 -2.67
C ALA A 154 -0.69 10.85 -3.05
N GLN A 155 0.62 10.90 -3.30
CA GLN A 155 1.28 12.11 -3.81
C GLN A 155 0.79 12.51 -5.20
N GLY A 156 0.76 11.55 -6.14
CA GLY A 156 0.42 11.81 -7.55
C GLY A 156 -1.00 12.34 -7.74
N VAL A 157 -1.94 11.93 -6.88
CA VAL A 157 -3.33 12.44 -6.92
C VAL A 157 -3.57 13.63 -5.98
N GLY A 158 -2.60 14.01 -5.14
CA GLY A 158 -2.77 15.04 -4.11
C GLY A 158 -3.76 14.61 -3.04
N ALA A 159 -3.66 13.36 -2.57
CA ALA A 159 -4.55 12.83 -1.54
C ALA A 159 -4.43 13.63 -0.24
N LYS A 160 -5.56 13.86 0.42
CA LYS A 160 -5.59 14.52 1.73
C LYS A 160 -5.14 13.60 2.84
N GLU A 161 -5.36 12.29 2.65
CA GLU A 161 -5.08 11.28 3.65
C GLU A 161 -4.66 9.95 3.00
N LEU A 162 -3.76 9.23 3.66
CA LEU A 162 -3.34 7.88 3.33
C LEU A 162 -3.53 6.97 4.54
N LEU A 163 -4.29 5.89 4.39
CA LEU A 163 -4.51 4.89 5.45
C LEU A 163 -3.71 3.63 5.17
N PHE A 164 -2.79 3.27 6.05
CA PHE A 164 -2.16 1.96 6.10
C PHE A 164 -3.00 1.01 6.97
N VAL A 165 -3.88 0.25 6.33
CA VAL A 165 -4.74 -0.71 7.02
C VAL A 165 -3.93 -1.94 7.45
N THR A 166 -3.93 -2.22 8.73
CA THR A 166 -3.09 -3.24 9.36
C THR A 166 -3.89 -4.07 10.38
N ASP A 167 -3.20 -5.05 10.98
CA ASP A 167 -3.72 -5.92 12.05
C ASP A 167 -3.51 -5.37 13.47
N VAL A 168 -2.98 -4.15 13.59
CA VAL A 168 -2.79 -3.47 14.87
C VAL A 168 -3.74 -2.28 15.00
N GLU A 169 -4.09 -1.91 16.22
CA GLU A 169 -5.02 -0.81 16.50
C GLU A 169 -4.42 0.59 16.20
N GLY A 170 -3.09 0.69 16.08
CA GLY A 170 -2.35 1.93 15.91
C GLY A 170 -1.08 1.95 16.74
N VAL A 171 -0.52 3.13 17.01
CA VAL A 171 0.69 3.30 17.82
C VAL A 171 0.34 3.26 19.29
N LEU A 172 0.91 2.28 20.00
CA LEU A 172 0.73 2.11 21.45
C LEU A 172 1.95 2.66 22.21
N VAL A 173 1.73 3.58 23.12
CA VAL A 173 2.73 4.08 24.07
C VAL A 173 2.25 3.74 25.48
N ASN A 174 3.04 2.98 26.22
CA ASN A 174 2.64 2.48 27.56
C ASN A 174 1.28 1.75 27.52
N LYS A 175 1.05 0.93 26.49
CA LYS A 175 -0.21 0.19 26.24
C LYS A 175 -1.44 1.07 26.00
N LYS A 176 -1.26 2.36 25.73
CA LYS A 176 -2.36 3.29 25.40
C LYS A 176 -2.24 3.70 23.94
N LEU A 177 -3.35 3.58 23.22
CA LEU A 177 -3.44 4.04 21.83
C LEU A 177 -3.24 5.56 21.79
N LYS A 178 -2.43 6.01 20.84
CA LYS A 178 -2.27 7.41 20.50
C LYS A 178 -3.11 7.72 19.28
N ASN A 179 -4.01 8.67 19.38
CA ASN A 179 -4.86 9.06 18.24
C ASN A 179 -4.06 9.87 17.22
N GLU A 180 -3.18 10.74 17.70
CA GLU A 180 -2.32 11.57 16.87
C GLU A 180 -0.89 11.55 17.40
N VAL A 181 0.07 11.54 16.47
CA VAL A 181 1.49 11.59 16.78
C VAL A 181 2.23 12.41 15.72
N THR A 182 3.29 13.09 16.14
CA THR A 182 4.18 13.80 15.23
C THR A 182 5.37 12.94 14.84
N GLU A 183 6.03 13.31 13.74
CA GLU A 183 7.29 12.72 13.29
C GLU A 183 8.32 12.64 14.43
N ARG A 184 8.55 13.75 15.13
CA ARG A 184 9.51 13.83 16.23
C ARG A 184 9.19 12.89 17.39
N GLN A 185 7.89 12.76 17.75
CA GLN A 185 7.48 11.80 18.77
C GLN A 185 7.79 10.36 18.36
N ILE A 186 7.52 10.00 17.10
CA ILE A 186 7.83 8.66 16.58
C ILE A 186 9.34 8.41 16.63
N GLU A 187 10.17 9.34 16.15
CA GLU A 187 11.63 9.20 16.17
C GLU A 187 12.13 8.98 17.60
N THR A 188 11.69 9.80 18.56
CA THR A 188 12.04 9.65 19.96
C THR A 188 11.67 8.26 20.49
N TRP A 189 10.45 7.78 20.19
CA TRP A 189 9.97 6.48 20.67
C TRP A 189 10.60 5.28 19.95
N MET A 190 11.14 5.48 18.77
CA MET A 190 11.96 4.47 18.10
C MET A 190 13.36 4.38 18.71
N GLU A 191 13.96 5.53 19.04
CA GLU A 191 15.30 5.61 19.65
C GLU A 191 15.32 5.06 21.10
N ASP A 192 14.29 5.37 21.90
CA ASP A 192 14.19 4.94 23.29
C ASP A 192 13.59 3.52 23.46
N GLY A 193 13.18 2.89 22.35
CA GLY A 193 12.62 1.54 22.33
C GLY A 193 11.17 1.45 22.81
N THR A 194 10.47 2.56 22.95
CA THR A 194 9.02 2.58 23.24
C THR A 194 8.21 1.94 22.11
N ILE A 195 8.60 2.19 20.85
CA ILE A 195 8.05 1.52 19.65
C ILE A 195 8.93 0.30 19.32
N TYR A 196 8.33 -0.90 19.38
CA TYR A 196 9.03 -2.17 19.21
C TYR A 196 8.20 -3.22 18.47
N GLY A 197 8.78 -4.41 18.26
CA GLY A 197 8.11 -5.56 17.65
C GLY A 197 7.79 -5.35 16.16
N GLY A 198 6.54 -5.49 15.77
CA GLY A 198 6.06 -5.30 14.39
C GLY A 198 5.70 -3.86 14.02
N MET A 199 5.80 -2.91 14.97
CA MET A 199 5.40 -1.51 14.75
C MET A 199 6.44 -0.69 13.96
N PRO A 200 7.76 -0.81 14.19
CA PRO A 200 8.76 0.01 13.52
C PRO A 200 8.62 0.10 12.00
N PRO A 201 8.42 -1.00 11.24
CA PRO A 201 8.23 -0.90 9.80
C PRO A 201 7.00 -0.08 9.39
N LYS A 202 5.92 -0.15 10.19
CA LYS A 202 4.65 0.54 9.90
C LYS A 202 4.77 2.04 10.14
N VAL A 203 5.36 2.44 11.27
CA VAL A 203 5.60 3.86 11.53
C VAL A 203 6.63 4.44 10.58
N GLN A 204 7.63 3.66 10.16
CA GLN A 204 8.60 4.09 9.16
C GLN A 204 7.95 4.35 7.80
N ALA A 205 7.02 3.49 7.35
CA ALA A 205 6.25 3.71 6.14
C ALA A 205 5.40 4.98 6.25
N ALA A 206 4.74 5.19 7.39
CA ALA A 206 3.96 6.41 7.65
C ALA A 206 4.82 7.67 7.62
N LEU A 207 5.99 7.67 8.29
CA LEU A 207 6.95 8.79 8.24
C LEU A 207 7.43 9.07 6.82
N THR A 208 7.76 8.02 6.06
CA THR A 208 8.16 8.18 4.66
C THR A 208 7.08 8.88 3.85
N SER A 209 5.83 8.51 4.05
CA SER A 209 4.69 9.09 3.33
C SER A 209 4.41 10.55 3.73
N VAL A 210 4.50 10.87 5.02
CA VAL A 210 4.37 12.25 5.52
C VAL A 210 5.49 13.13 4.96
N ARG A 211 6.75 12.67 5.03
CA ARG A 211 7.92 13.36 4.43
C ARG A 211 7.81 13.54 2.92
N ALA A 212 7.13 12.61 2.27
CA ALA A 212 6.81 12.69 0.86
C ALA A 212 5.69 13.71 0.54
N GLY A 213 5.11 14.38 1.54
CA GLY A 213 4.13 15.45 1.37
C GLY A 213 2.67 15.00 1.45
N VAL A 214 2.38 13.77 1.93
CA VAL A 214 1.00 13.37 2.25
C VAL A 214 0.60 14.04 3.57
N PRO A 215 -0.46 14.87 3.61
CA PRO A 215 -0.75 15.71 4.79
C PRO A 215 -1.04 14.92 6.05
N VAL A 216 -1.82 13.84 5.94
CA VAL A 216 -2.21 12.96 7.04
C VAL A 216 -1.95 11.52 6.62
N VAL A 217 -1.22 10.77 7.44
CA VAL A 217 -1.02 9.34 7.22
C VAL A 217 -1.49 8.58 8.45
N GLN A 218 -2.47 7.70 8.29
CA GLN A 218 -3.04 6.95 9.38
C GLN A 218 -2.55 5.49 9.37
N ILE A 219 -2.13 4.99 10.52
CA ILE A 219 -1.95 3.56 10.77
C ILE A 219 -3.26 3.07 11.38
N ALA A 220 -4.08 2.40 10.56
CA ALA A 220 -5.45 2.04 10.88
C ALA A 220 -5.66 0.53 10.99
N ASN A 221 -6.62 0.13 11.80
CA ASN A 221 -7.13 -1.23 11.87
C ASN A 221 -8.22 -1.47 10.79
N GLU A 222 -8.91 -2.60 10.84
CA GLU A 222 -10.00 -2.94 9.91
C GLU A 222 -11.27 -2.09 10.05
N GLN A 223 -11.41 -1.34 11.16
CA GLN A 223 -12.48 -0.36 11.37
C GLN A 223 -12.16 1.00 10.75
N LEU A 224 -11.00 1.13 10.10
CA LEU A 224 -10.44 2.36 9.56
C LEU A 224 -10.25 3.43 10.65
N ASP A 225 -9.91 2.99 11.85
CA ASP A 225 -9.58 3.82 13.01
C ASP A 225 -8.17 3.46 13.50
N GLY A 226 -7.46 4.42 14.10
CA GLY A 226 -6.08 4.19 14.52
C GLY A 226 -5.32 5.45 14.90
N THR A 227 -4.06 5.53 14.50
CA THR A 227 -3.15 6.64 14.80
C THR A 227 -2.84 7.47 13.57
N SER A 228 -3.17 8.75 13.60
CA SER A 228 -2.75 9.71 12.57
C SER A 228 -1.33 10.20 12.83
N VAL A 229 -0.49 10.11 11.82
CA VAL A 229 0.86 10.68 11.79
C VAL A 229 0.80 11.99 11.03
N LEU A 230 1.22 13.08 11.65
CA LEU A 230 1.13 14.44 11.14
C LEU A 230 2.52 15.06 10.98
N MET A 231 2.65 15.99 10.03
CA MET A 231 3.80 16.90 10.00
C MET A 231 3.78 17.81 11.23
N GLU A 232 4.95 18.20 11.77
CA GLU A 232 5.04 19.06 12.95
C GLU A 232 4.29 20.39 12.81
N GLU A 233 4.24 20.96 11.61
CA GLU A 233 3.56 22.22 11.33
C GLU A 233 2.02 22.16 11.44
N MET A 234 1.44 20.95 11.42
CA MET A 234 -0.02 20.73 11.48
C MET A 234 -0.52 20.28 12.86
N ALA A 235 0.38 20.05 13.82
CA ALA A 235 0.06 19.59 15.17
C ALA A 235 -0.12 20.77 16.15
N GLN A 236 -0.99 21.74 15.82
CA GLN A 236 -1.35 22.87 16.70
C GLN A 236 -2.78 22.77 17.17
#